data_594d6a0d8cca0960fbdf1156597b6be2
#
_entry.id   594d6a0d8cca0960fbdf1156597b6be2
#
_cell.length_a   1.000
_cell.length_b   1.000
_cell.length_c   1.000
_cell.angle_alpha   90.00
_cell.angle_beta   90.00
_cell.angle_gamma   90.00
#
_symmetry.space_group_name_H-M   'P 1'
#
loop_
_entity.id
_entity.type
_entity.pdbx_description
1 polymer ?
#
loop_
_entity_poly.entity_id
_entity_poly.type
_entity_poly.pdbx_seq_one_letter_code
_entity_poly.pdbx_strand_id
1 'polypeptide(L)'
;MEKISQPPQEYRSFMSVRELTISGLLAGITIFLGITGYGFIPLIVMNATILHIPTIIGTIVAGPKVGVVVGVLFGLFSFLQTLRAPSLLMQFALQYSVLYDAFICIVPRICIALVVWALYRRLPCGTALRTGIAAVAGSLTNTILFLGSFFLLVGAPYAAARGISVEAVGAMILGIVGMNGVPEALVSGIILSLIHISEPTRL
;
A
#
# COMPACT_ATOMS: atom_id res chain seq x y z
N MET A 1 29.47 -38.35 -35.22
CA MET A 1 29.21 -36.98 -34.75
C MET A 1 28.09 -37.05 -33.74
N GLU A 2 28.44 -37.06 -32.49
CA GLU A 2 27.51 -37.18 -31.35
C GLU A 2 26.92 -35.79 -31.08
N LYS A 3 25.59 -35.66 -31.23
CA LYS A 3 24.89 -34.43 -30.89
C LYS A 3 24.97 -34.26 -29.38
N ILE A 4 25.82 -33.36 -28.90
CA ILE A 4 25.82 -32.90 -27.52
C ILE A 4 24.43 -32.27 -27.28
N SER A 5 23.57 -33.01 -26.57
CA SER A 5 22.28 -32.50 -26.12
C SER A 5 22.55 -31.39 -25.11
N GLN A 6 22.17 -30.15 -25.44
CA GLN A 6 22.22 -29.05 -24.50
C GLN A 6 21.33 -29.39 -23.29
N PRO A 7 21.81 -29.11 -22.04
CA PRO A 7 20.99 -29.33 -20.88
C PRO A 7 19.69 -28.50 -20.99
N PRO A 8 18.57 -29.04 -20.49
CA PRO A 8 17.30 -28.30 -20.53
C PRO A 8 17.49 -26.93 -19.87
N GLN A 9 17.04 -25.87 -20.57
CA GLN A 9 17.03 -24.53 -19.98
C GLN A 9 16.19 -24.59 -18.69
N GLU A 10 16.85 -24.44 -17.54
CA GLU A 10 16.17 -24.29 -16.26
C GLU A 10 15.22 -23.07 -16.37
N TYR A 11 13.93 -23.35 -16.41
CA TYR A 11 12.90 -22.32 -16.40
C TYR A 11 12.93 -21.64 -15.02
N ARG A 12 13.69 -20.55 -14.90
CA ARG A 12 13.73 -19.76 -13.66
C ARG A 12 12.33 -19.16 -13.47
N SER A 13 11.54 -19.78 -12.62
CA SER A 13 10.26 -19.25 -12.22
C SER A 13 10.46 -17.88 -11.55
N PHE A 14 9.61 -16.91 -11.87
CA PHE A 14 9.68 -15.54 -11.32
C PHE A 14 9.57 -15.52 -9.79
N MET A 15 8.84 -16.47 -9.23
CA MET A 15 8.62 -16.63 -7.79
C MET A 15 8.82 -18.10 -7.39
N SER A 16 9.37 -18.33 -6.19
CA SER A 16 9.43 -19.66 -5.58
C SER A 16 8.04 -20.15 -5.18
N VAL A 17 7.86 -21.45 -4.96
CA VAL A 17 6.59 -22.03 -4.50
C VAL A 17 6.12 -21.38 -3.19
N ARG A 18 7.05 -21.15 -2.24
CA ARG A 18 6.78 -20.45 -0.98
C ARG A 18 6.25 -19.04 -1.21
N GLU A 19 6.92 -18.26 -2.06
CA GLU A 19 6.48 -16.89 -2.40
C GLU A 19 5.11 -16.90 -3.06
N LEU A 20 4.85 -17.84 -3.95
CA LEU A 20 3.55 -17.99 -4.62
C LEU A 20 2.43 -18.33 -3.63
N THR A 21 2.68 -19.25 -2.68
CA THR A 21 1.70 -19.62 -1.66
C THR A 21 1.38 -18.44 -0.74
N ILE A 22 2.39 -17.70 -0.26
CA ILE A 22 2.21 -16.52 0.59
C ILE A 22 1.50 -15.42 -0.20
N SER A 23 1.87 -15.18 -1.46
CA SER A 23 1.17 -14.23 -2.34
C SER A 23 -0.30 -14.58 -2.50
N GLY A 24 -0.62 -15.86 -2.73
CA GLY A 24 -2.00 -16.33 -2.90
C GLY A 24 -2.83 -16.13 -1.64
N LEU A 25 -2.28 -16.45 -0.46
CA LEU A 25 -2.96 -16.23 0.82
C LEU A 25 -3.24 -14.74 1.09
N LEU A 26 -2.22 -13.90 0.96
CA LEU A 26 -2.35 -12.46 1.20
C LEU A 26 -3.21 -11.78 0.12
N ALA A 27 -3.13 -12.23 -1.12
CA ALA A 27 -4.04 -11.81 -2.19
C ALA A 27 -5.49 -12.16 -1.85
N GLY A 28 -5.76 -13.38 -1.37
CA GLY A 28 -7.08 -13.80 -0.91
C GLY A 28 -7.64 -12.90 0.20
N ILE A 29 -6.82 -12.57 1.20
CA ILE A 29 -7.20 -11.62 2.27
C ILE A 29 -7.49 -10.23 1.69
N THR A 30 -6.63 -9.73 0.81
CA THR A 30 -6.79 -8.41 0.17
C THR A 30 -8.05 -8.36 -0.68
N ILE A 31 -8.33 -9.42 -1.45
CA ILE A 31 -9.53 -9.57 -2.26
C ILE A 31 -10.77 -9.58 -1.37
N PHE A 32 -10.76 -10.39 -0.30
CA PHE A 32 -11.88 -10.46 0.64
C PHE A 32 -12.18 -9.09 1.26
N LEU A 33 -11.17 -8.42 1.82
CA LEU A 33 -11.30 -7.09 2.42
C LEU A 33 -11.73 -6.02 1.39
N GLY A 34 -11.23 -6.12 0.16
CA GLY A 34 -11.57 -5.19 -0.92
C GLY A 34 -12.99 -5.36 -1.45
N ILE A 35 -13.46 -6.59 -1.66
CA ILE A 35 -14.81 -6.87 -2.17
C ILE A 35 -15.87 -6.57 -1.11
N THR A 36 -15.65 -6.96 0.15
CA THR A 36 -16.60 -6.74 1.24
C THR A 36 -16.67 -5.27 1.69
N GLY A 37 -15.65 -4.46 1.32
CA GLY A 37 -15.53 -3.08 1.76
C GLY A 37 -15.01 -2.92 3.20
N TYR A 38 -14.86 -4.00 3.98
CA TYR A 38 -14.31 -3.94 5.34
C TYR A 38 -12.85 -3.45 5.39
N GLY A 39 -12.16 -3.50 4.27
CA GLY A 39 -10.82 -2.95 4.12
C GLY A 39 -10.76 -1.42 4.08
N PHE A 40 -11.91 -0.75 3.92
CA PHE A 40 -12.04 0.70 3.84
C PHE A 40 -12.98 1.20 4.93
N ILE A 41 -12.44 1.98 5.85
CA ILE A 41 -13.22 2.60 6.94
C ILE A 41 -13.65 3.98 6.45
N PRO A 42 -14.95 4.20 6.20
CA PRO A 42 -15.43 5.48 5.68
C PRO A 42 -15.25 6.58 6.73
N LEU A 43 -14.50 7.59 6.40
CA LEU A 43 -14.38 8.84 7.15
C LEU A 43 -14.95 9.98 6.28
N ILE A 44 -15.24 11.11 6.90
CA ILE A 44 -15.97 12.22 6.23
C ILE A 44 -15.25 12.71 4.97
N VAL A 45 -13.94 12.88 5.01
CA VAL A 45 -13.16 13.49 3.91
C VAL A 45 -12.48 12.44 3.03
N MET A 46 -11.98 11.36 3.62
CA MET A 46 -11.37 10.24 2.89
C MET A 46 -11.60 8.93 3.66
N ASN A 47 -11.36 7.80 2.98
CA ASN A 47 -11.45 6.49 3.61
C ASN A 47 -10.10 6.12 4.25
N ALA A 48 -10.10 5.77 5.54
CA ALA A 48 -8.98 5.06 6.14
C ALA A 48 -8.93 3.62 5.63
N THR A 49 -7.75 3.01 5.56
CA THR A 49 -7.64 1.67 4.98
C THR A 49 -6.73 0.76 5.81
N ILE A 50 -7.13 -0.50 5.91
CA ILE A 50 -6.31 -1.57 6.50
C ILE A 50 -5.68 -2.50 5.45
N LEU A 51 -5.97 -2.29 4.16
CA LEU A 51 -5.45 -3.12 3.07
C LEU A 51 -3.93 -3.00 2.86
N HIS A 52 -3.30 -1.96 3.41
CA HIS A 52 -1.83 -1.86 3.38
C HIS A 52 -1.14 -2.90 4.28
N ILE A 53 -1.83 -3.41 5.32
CA ILE A 53 -1.26 -4.42 6.25
C ILE A 53 -0.83 -5.70 5.52
N PRO A 54 -1.65 -6.38 4.70
CA PRO A 54 -1.22 -7.51 3.89
C PRO A 54 -0.01 -7.21 2.99
N THR A 55 0.06 -6.01 2.41
CA THR A 55 1.20 -5.58 1.58
C THR A 55 2.49 -5.53 2.39
N ILE A 56 2.43 -4.96 3.60
CA ILE A 56 3.59 -4.85 4.49
C ILE A 56 4.02 -6.25 4.96
N ILE A 57 3.09 -7.10 5.41
CA ILE A 57 3.36 -8.48 5.82
C ILE A 57 4.03 -9.25 4.68
N GLY A 58 3.46 -9.22 3.48
CA GLY A 58 4.00 -9.89 2.31
C GLY A 58 5.42 -9.44 1.97
N THR A 59 5.70 -8.15 2.11
CA THR A 59 7.04 -7.59 1.90
C THR A 59 8.05 -8.08 2.92
N ILE A 60 7.68 -8.11 4.20
CA ILE A 60 8.59 -8.51 5.29
C ILE A 60 8.85 -10.02 5.27
N VAL A 61 7.81 -10.84 5.09
CA VAL A 61 7.88 -12.31 5.21
C VAL A 61 8.42 -12.99 3.94
N ALA A 62 8.05 -12.48 2.78
CA ALA A 62 8.35 -13.13 1.49
C ALA A 62 9.10 -12.23 0.49
N GLY A 63 9.41 -11.00 0.88
CA GLY A 63 10.23 -10.09 0.07
C GLY A 63 9.44 -9.15 -0.84
N PRO A 64 10.16 -8.27 -1.57
CA PRO A 64 9.54 -7.17 -2.29
C PRO A 64 8.66 -7.61 -3.47
N LYS A 65 8.93 -8.76 -4.10
CA LYS A 65 8.11 -9.30 -5.19
C LYS A 65 6.68 -9.57 -4.73
N VAL A 66 6.55 -10.26 -3.58
CA VAL A 66 5.24 -10.58 -2.98
C VAL A 66 4.55 -9.28 -2.54
N GLY A 67 5.28 -8.38 -1.89
CA GLY A 67 4.76 -7.07 -1.49
C GLY A 67 4.22 -6.26 -2.68
N VAL A 68 4.94 -6.23 -3.81
CA VAL A 68 4.49 -5.52 -5.01
C VAL A 68 3.22 -6.16 -5.59
N VAL A 69 3.14 -7.50 -5.68
CA VAL A 69 1.94 -8.19 -6.18
C VAL A 69 0.72 -7.86 -5.31
N VAL A 70 0.86 -7.96 -3.98
CA VAL A 70 -0.24 -7.62 -3.04
C VAL A 70 -0.56 -6.12 -3.09
N GLY A 71 0.46 -5.27 -3.21
CA GLY A 71 0.30 -3.82 -3.36
C GLY A 71 -0.44 -3.41 -4.62
N VAL A 72 -0.18 -4.07 -5.76
CA VAL A 72 -0.95 -3.86 -7.00
C VAL A 72 -2.41 -4.25 -6.80
N LEU A 73 -2.69 -5.40 -6.19
CA LEU A 73 -4.06 -5.81 -5.88
C LEU A 73 -4.75 -4.79 -4.96
N PHE A 74 -4.08 -4.33 -3.91
CA PHE A 74 -4.59 -3.27 -3.05
C PHE A 74 -4.91 -2.00 -3.85
N GLY A 75 -4.00 -1.56 -4.75
CA GLY A 75 -4.22 -0.40 -5.62
C GLY A 75 -5.43 -0.55 -6.52
N LEU A 76 -5.61 -1.73 -7.13
CA LEU A 76 -6.77 -2.04 -7.96
C LEU A 76 -8.07 -1.99 -7.16
N PHE A 77 -8.11 -2.57 -5.94
CA PHE A 77 -9.30 -2.47 -5.09
C PHE A 77 -9.55 -1.04 -4.60
N SER A 78 -8.50 -0.26 -4.34
CA SER A 78 -8.64 1.16 -4.02
C SER A 78 -9.28 1.93 -5.18
N PHE A 79 -8.86 1.69 -6.41
CA PHE A 79 -9.46 2.27 -7.60
C PHE A 79 -10.92 1.81 -7.80
N LEU A 80 -11.20 0.51 -7.67
CA LEU A 80 -12.56 -0.02 -7.73
C LEU A 80 -13.46 0.58 -6.64
N GLN A 81 -12.93 0.82 -5.45
CA GLN A 81 -13.68 1.49 -4.38
C GLN A 81 -14.02 2.93 -4.74
N THR A 82 -13.10 3.65 -5.38
CA THR A 82 -13.37 5.00 -5.88
C THR A 82 -14.48 5.01 -6.94
N LEU A 83 -14.53 3.99 -7.80
CA LEU A 83 -15.62 3.86 -8.78
C LEU A 83 -16.99 3.53 -8.15
N ARG A 84 -17.02 2.82 -7.02
CA ARG A 84 -18.26 2.39 -6.34
C ARG A 84 -18.77 3.40 -5.32
N ALA A 85 -17.88 3.87 -4.46
CA ALA A 85 -18.19 4.74 -3.33
C ALA A 85 -17.01 5.68 -3.05
N PRO A 86 -16.83 6.71 -3.90
CA PRO A 86 -15.72 7.64 -3.76
C PRO A 86 -15.85 8.50 -2.49
N SER A 87 -14.73 8.75 -1.83
CA SER A 87 -14.65 9.81 -0.82
C SER A 87 -14.72 11.20 -1.50
N LEU A 88 -14.97 12.26 -0.73
CA LEU A 88 -15.13 13.62 -1.29
C LEU A 88 -13.96 14.07 -2.17
N LEU A 89 -12.72 13.74 -1.75
CA LEU A 89 -11.52 14.06 -2.54
C LEU A 89 -11.44 13.23 -3.81
N MET A 90 -11.66 11.91 -3.68
CA MET A 90 -11.51 11.00 -4.82
C MET A 90 -12.64 11.14 -5.84
N GLN A 91 -13.82 11.56 -5.41
CA GLN A 91 -14.91 11.90 -6.32
C GLN A 91 -14.50 13.01 -7.29
N PHE A 92 -13.81 14.03 -6.80
CA PHE A 92 -13.30 15.10 -7.65
C PHE A 92 -12.20 14.61 -8.58
N ALA A 93 -11.23 13.82 -8.07
CA ALA A 93 -10.16 13.25 -8.89
C ALA A 93 -10.71 12.40 -10.03
N LEU A 94 -11.68 11.55 -9.75
CA LEU A 94 -12.35 10.68 -10.72
C LEU A 94 -13.10 11.49 -11.80
N GLN A 95 -13.81 12.54 -11.40
CA GLN A 95 -14.51 13.41 -12.34
C GLN A 95 -13.56 14.25 -13.21
N TYR A 96 -12.40 14.63 -12.65
CA TYR A 96 -11.40 15.40 -13.38
C TYR A 96 -10.65 14.53 -14.38
N SER A 97 -10.17 13.36 -13.97
CA SER A 97 -9.49 12.40 -14.84
C SER A 97 -9.41 11.01 -14.22
N VAL A 98 -10.02 10.03 -14.87
CA VAL A 98 -9.95 8.61 -14.47
C VAL A 98 -8.51 8.10 -14.41
N LEU A 99 -7.63 8.59 -15.31
CA LEU A 99 -6.24 8.20 -15.37
C LEU A 99 -5.45 8.71 -14.15
N TYR A 100 -5.72 9.94 -13.72
CA TYR A 100 -5.10 10.48 -12.51
C TYR A 100 -5.60 9.76 -11.26
N ASP A 101 -6.88 9.44 -11.19
CA ASP A 101 -7.45 8.65 -10.09
C ASP A 101 -6.80 7.26 -10.01
N ALA A 102 -6.67 6.56 -11.15
CA ALA A 102 -5.97 5.27 -11.21
C ALA A 102 -4.51 5.37 -10.76
N PHE A 103 -3.78 6.40 -11.19
CA PHE A 103 -2.39 6.66 -10.77
C PHE A 103 -2.30 6.88 -9.25
N ILE A 104 -3.15 7.76 -8.70
CA ILE A 104 -3.23 8.06 -7.26
C ILE A 104 -3.55 6.80 -6.45
N CYS A 105 -4.40 5.91 -6.99
CA CYS A 105 -4.77 4.67 -6.33
C CYS A 105 -3.70 3.58 -6.40
N ILE A 106 -2.95 3.45 -7.49
CA ILE A 106 -2.09 2.27 -7.72
C ILE A 106 -0.63 2.54 -7.30
N VAL A 107 -0.06 3.65 -7.74
CA VAL A 107 1.39 3.91 -7.58
C VAL A 107 1.82 3.98 -6.11
N PRO A 108 1.13 4.69 -5.22
CA PRO A 108 1.50 4.72 -3.79
C PRO A 108 1.53 3.33 -3.15
N ARG A 109 0.64 2.43 -3.58
CA ARG A 109 0.53 1.07 -3.03
C ARG A 109 1.71 0.18 -3.41
N ILE A 110 2.25 0.37 -4.60
CA ILE A 110 3.49 -0.29 -5.03
C ILE A 110 4.68 0.26 -4.22
N CYS A 111 4.74 1.57 -4.00
CA CYS A 111 5.80 2.21 -3.25
C CYS A 111 5.88 1.75 -1.79
N ILE A 112 4.76 1.34 -1.16
CA ILE A 112 4.76 0.74 0.19
C ILE A 112 5.76 -0.43 0.25
N ALA A 113 5.66 -1.37 -0.69
CA ALA A 113 6.52 -2.56 -0.70
C ALA A 113 8.00 -2.19 -0.82
N LEU A 114 8.34 -1.20 -1.65
CA LEU A 114 9.72 -0.76 -1.88
C LEU A 114 10.30 -0.10 -0.62
N VAL A 115 9.54 0.81 0.01
CA VAL A 115 9.97 1.53 1.23
C VAL A 115 10.11 0.56 2.40
N VAL A 116 9.11 -0.29 2.62
CA VAL A 116 9.14 -1.32 3.70
C VAL A 116 10.35 -2.23 3.53
N TRP A 117 10.58 -2.74 2.32
CA TRP A 117 11.73 -3.58 2.03
C TRP A 117 13.07 -2.89 2.29
N ALA A 118 13.22 -1.66 1.80
CA ALA A 118 14.44 -0.89 1.95
C ALA A 118 14.76 -0.63 3.44
N LEU A 119 13.77 -0.24 4.22
CA LEU A 119 13.93 0.00 5.65
C LEU A 119 14.17 -1.29 6.42
N TYR A 120 13.36 -2.31 6.19
CA TYR A 120 13.48 -3.59 6.90
C TYR A 120 14.87 -4.21 6.73
N ARG A 121 15.51 -4.05 5.57
CA ARG A 121 16.88 -4.55 5.33
C ARG A 121 17.99 -3.72 5.98
N ARG A 122 17.76 -2.41 6.13
CA ARG A 122 18.82 -1.47 6.58
C ARG A 122 18.83 -1.21 8.07
N LEU A 123 17.74 -1.45 8.78
CA LEU A 123 17.65 -1.14 10.20
C LEU A 123 18.46 -2.15 11.05
N PRO A 124 19.47 -1.69 11.82
CA PRO A 124 20.32 -2.56 12.65
C PRO A 124 19.72 -2.80 14.04
N CYS A 125 18.40 -3.04 14.14
CA CYS A 125 17.72 -3.26 15.41
C CYS A 125 17.03 -4.63 15.45
N GLY A 126 16.57 -5.03 16.64
CA GLY A 126 15.89 -6.32 16.85
C GLY A 126 14.66 -6.48 15.95
N THR A 127 14.30 -7.72 15.62
CA THR A 127 13.30 -8.06 14.61
C THR A 127 11.95 -7.39 14.86
N ALA A 128 11.45 -7.40 16.10
CA ALA A 128 10.15 -6.78 16.44
C ALA A 128 10.17 -5.26 16.20
N LEU A 129 11.21 -4.57 16.66
CA LEU A 129 11.35 -3.12 16.47
C LEU A 129 11.53 -2.76 15.00
N ARG A 130 12.32 -3.52 14.27
CA ARG A 130 12.53 -3.37 12.82
C ARG A 130 11.23 -3.53 12.05
N THR A 131 10.42 -4.53 12.39
CA THR A 131 9.10 -4.77 11.81
C THR A 131 8.15 -3.61 12.11
N GLY A 132 8.10 -3.16 13.37
CA GLY A 132 7.26 -2.02 13.78
C GLY A 132 7.62 -0.73 13.05
N ILE A 133 8.90 -0.39 12.97
CA ILE A 133 9.37 0.81 12.24
C ILE A 133 9.05 0.71 10.75
N ALA A 134 9.31 -0.44 10.13
CA ALA A 134 9.01 -0.66 8.71
C ALA A 134 7.49 -0.58 8.43
N ALA A 135 6.66 -1.06 9.36
CA ALA A 135 5.21 -0.98 9.25
C ALA A 135 4.69 0.45 9.35
N VAL A 136 5.16 1.21 10.34
CA VAL A 136 4.85 2.65 10.48
C VAL A 136 5.25 3.41 9.23
N ALA A 137 6.46 3.20 8.73
CA ALA A 137 6.95 3.87 7.52
C ALA A 137 6.15 3.47 6.27
N GLY A 138 5.75 2.20 6.14
CA GLY A 138 4.91 1.73 5.05
C GLY A 138 3.52 2.38 5.05
N SER A 139 2.90 2.48 6.23
CA SER A 139 1.61 3.15 6.40
C SER A 139 1.71 4.66 6.08
N LEU A 140 2.71 5.34 6.63
CA LEU A 140 2.94 6.76 6.32
C LEU A 140 3.24 6.98 4.82
N THR A 141 4.01 6.08 4.21
CA THR A 141 4.28 6.14 2.75
C THR A 141 2.97 6.06 1.96
N ASN A 142 2.05 5.17 2.34
CA ASN A 142 0.73 5.10 1.73
C ASN A 142 0.00 6.44 1.79
N THR A 143 -0.13 7.01 2.97
CA THR A 143 -0.90 8.24 3.19
C THR A 143 -0.25 9.45 2.53
N ILE A 144 1.08 9.62 2.69
CA ILE A 144 1.83 10.76 2.15
C ILE A 144 1.83 10.71 0.62
N LEU A 145 2.12 9.56 0.02
CA LEU A 145 2.17 9.45 -1.45
C LEU A 145 0.77 9.54 -2.07
N PHE A 146 -0.26 9.00 -1.42
CA PHE A 146 -1.63 9.08 -1.89
C PHE A 146 -2.12 10.53 -1.92
N LEU A 147 -2.04 11.22 -0.79
CA LEU A 147 -2.47 12.61 -0.66
C LEU A 147 -1.54 13.58 -1.40
N GLY A 148 -0.23 13.30 -1.41
CA GLY A 148 0.75 14.06 -2.19
C GLY A 148 0.51 13.96 -3.69
N SER A 149 0.21 12.76 -4.21
CA SER A 149 -0.15 12.57 -5.61
C SER A 149 -1.45 13.31 -5.96
N PHE A 150 -2.46 13.25 -5.08
CA PHE A 150 -3.68 14.03 -5.24
C PHE A 150 -3.38 15.53 -5.33
N PHE A 151 -2.57 16.05 -4.39
CA PHE A 151 -2.21 17.48 -4.37
C PHE A 151 -1.48 17.91 -5.64
N LEU A 152 -0.49 17.11 -6.09
CA LEU A 152 0.31 17.45 -7.26
C LEU A 152 -0.48 17.37 -8.57
N LEU A 153 -1.37 16.39 -8.71
CA LEU A 153 -2.09 16.15 -9.98
C LEU A 153 -3.43 16.91 -10.07
N VAL A 154 -4.11 17.06 -8.94
CA VAL A 154 -5.51 17.53 -8.90
C VAL A 154 -5.70 18.71 -7.92
N GLY A 155 -4.70 19.06 -7.11
CA GLY A 155 -4.82 20.10 -6.07
C GLY A 155 -5.17 21.47 -6.62
N ALA A 156 -4.53 21.93 -7.69
CA ALA A 156 -4.82 23.23 -8.29
C ALA A 156 -6.23 23.29 -8.93
N PRO A 157 -6.65 22.33 -9.78
CA PRO A 157 -8.04 22.29 -10.27
C PRO A 157 -9.08 22.12 -9.15
N TYR A 158 -8.76 21.37 -8.07
CA TYR A 158 -9.63 21.25 -6.91
C TYR A 158 -9.81 22.60 -6.19
N ALA A 159 -8.72 23.34 -5.98
CA ALA A 159 -8.73 24.67 -5.37
C ALA A 159 -9.62 25.64 -6.19
N ALA A 160 -9.42 25.68 -7.51
CA ALA A 160 -10.20 26.52 -8.42
C ALA A 160 -11.69 26.17 -8.38
N ALA A 161 -12.04 24.88 -8.40
CA ALA A 161 -13.44 24.43 -8.36
C ALA A 161 -14.13 24.74 -7.03
N ARG A 162 -13.37 24.84 -5.94
CA ARG A 162 -13.89 25.15 -4.60
C ARG A 162 -13.80 26.64 -4.23
N GLY A 163 -13.17 27.47 -5.08
CA GLY A 163 -12.97 28.89 -4.79
C GLY A 163 -12.04 29.16 -3.61
N ILE A 164 -11.07 28.27 -3.35
CA ILE A 164 -10.09 28.38 -2.26
C ILE A 164 -8.68 28.46 -2.83
N SER A 165 -7.72 28.89 -2.02
CA SER A 165 -6.32 28.94 -2.45
C SER A 165 -5.68 27.54 -2.46
N VAL A 166 -4.63 27.34 -3.26
CA VAL A 166 -3.87 26.07 -3.31
C VAL A 166 -3.22 25.78 -1.96
N GLU A 167 -2.78 26.82 -1.25
CA GLU A 167 -2.24 26.72 0.10
C GLU A 167 -3.27 26.17 1.09
N ALA A 168 -4.54 26.58 0.96
CA ALA A 168 -5.62 26.07 1.79
C ALA A 168 -5.86 24.56 1.52
N VAL A 169 -5.77 24.11 0.26
CA VAL A 169 -5.81 22.68 -0.07
C VAL A 169 -4.62 21.94 0.56
N GLY A 170 -3.42 22.50 0.50
CA GLY A 170 -2.22 21.94 1.15
C GLY A 170 -2.41 21.80 2.67
N ALA A 171 -2.91 22.83 3.34
CA ALA A 171 -3.19 22.80 4.77
C ALA A 171 -4.25 21.74 5.13
N MET A 172 -5.32 21.64 4.32
CA MET A 172 -6.34 20.58 4.48
C MET A 172 -5.72 19.19 4.37
N ILE A 173 -4.87 18.95 3.37
CA ILE A 173 -4.18 17.66 3.17
C ILE A 173 -3.27 17.33 4.35
N LEU A 174 -2.50 18.29 4.85
CA LEU A 174 -1.67 18.10 6.06
C LEU A 174 -2.51 17.75 7.28
N GLY A 175 -3.66 18.37 7.44
CA GLY A 175 -4.63 18.02 8.49
C GLY A 175 -5.11 16.56 8.36
N ILE A 176 -5.42 16.10 7.14
CA ILE A 176 -5.84 14.71 6.89
C ILE A 176 -4.68 13.73 7.19
N VAL A 177 -3.45 14.06 6.79
CA VAL A 177 -2.27 13.23 7.12
C VAL A 177 -2.14 13.07 8.64
N GLY A 178 -2.30 14.16 9.41
CA GLY A 178 -2.25 14.11 10.87
C GLY A 178 -3.38 13.29 11.49
N MET A 179 -4.62 13.52 11.04
CA MET A 179 -5.81 12.89 11.63
C MET A 179 -5.98 11.40 11.25
N ASN A 180 -5.61 11.02 10.04
CA ASN A 180 -5.79 9.67 9.54
C ASN A 180 -4.48 8.90 9.47
N GLY A 181 -3.42 9.49 8.91
CA GLY A 181 -2.14 8.81 8.69
C GLY A 181 -1.43 8.42 9.98
N VAL A 182 -1.47 9.26 11.01
CA VAL A 182 -0.81 8.96 12.29
C VAL A 182 -1.50 7.79 13.01
N PRO A 183 -2.83 7.77 13.22
CA PRO A 183 -3.50 6.62 13.82
C PRO A 183 -3.32 5.32 13.00
N GLU A 184 -3.43 5.36 11.67
CA GLU A 184 -3.20 4.20 10.80
C GLU A 184 -1.77 3.65 10.97
N ALA A 185 -0.78 4.53 11.03
CA ALA A 185 0.62 4.15 11.20
C ALA A 185 0.88 3.51 12.56
N LEU A 186 0.31 4.06 13.64
CA LEU A 186 0.43 3.51 14.98
C LEU A 186 -0.21 2.12 15.07
N VAL A 187 -1.43 1.96 14.56
CA VAL A 187 -2.13 0.68 14.54
C VAL A 187 -1.33 -0.36 13.76
N SER A 188 -0.81 0.00 12.58
CA SER A 188 0.02 -0.89 11.76
C SER A 188 1.30 -1.32 12.49
N GLY A 189 1.99 -0.37 13.13
CA GLY A 189 3.20 -0.63 13.90
C GLY A 189 2.95 -1.58 15.07
N ILE A 190 1.88 -1.36 15.83
CA ILE A 190 1.49 -2.19 16.97
C ILE A 190 1.12 -3.60 16.51
N ILE A 191 0.22 -3.73 15.53
CA ILE A 191 -0.25 -5.04 15.04
C ILE A 191 0.94 -5.88 14.53
N LEU A 192 1.80 -5.31 13.69
CA LEU A 192 2.89 -6.08 13.11
C LEU A 192 4.01 -6.36 14.11
N SER A 193 4.26 -5.47 15.06
CA SER A 193 5.21 -5.73 16.15
C SER A 193 4.72 -6.88 17.04
N LEU A 194 3.42 -6.93 17.39
CA LEU A 194 2.82 -7.98 18.21
C LEU A 194 2.82 -9.34 17.50
N ILE A 195 2.52 -9.40 16.21
CA ILE A 195 2.59 -10.64 15.43
C ILE A 195 4.00 -11.23 15.49
N HIS A 196 5.04 -10.40 15.40
CA HIS A 196 6.43 -10.86 15.44
C HIS A 196 6.93 -11.24 16.85
N ILE A 197 6.36 -10.66 17.91
CA ILE A 197 6.65 -11.06 19.29
C ILE A 197 6.04 -12.42 19.61
N SER A 198 4.88 -12.72 19.04
CA SER A 198 4.16 -13.99 19.25
C SER A 198 4.80 -15.19 18.55
N GLU A 199 5.68 -14.96 17.56
CA GLU A 199 6.42 -16.01 16.83
C GLU A 199 7.95 -15.85 16.95
N PRO A 200 8.55 -15.99 18.16
CA PRO A 200 9.97 -15.71 18.37
C PRO A 200 10.94 -16.75 17.80
N THR A 201 10.49 -17.83 17.15
CA THR A 201 11.37 -19.01 17.00
C THR A 201 11.36 -19.71 15.64
N ARG A 202 10.87 -19.15 14.56
CA ARG A 202 10.85 -19.86 13.26
C ARG A 202 11.21 -18.99 12.06
N LEU A 203 12.39 -18.41 12.10
CA LEU A 203 13.06 -17.97 10.86
C LEU A 203 14.56 -18.28 10.96
#